data_d7fcda9aa5605b0b7649977eb6fa13b1
#
_entry.id   d7fcda9aa5605b0b7649977eb6fa13b1
#
_cell.length_a   1.000
_cell.length_b   1.000
_cell.length_c   1.000
_cell.angle_alpha   90.00
_cell.angle_beta   90.00
_cell.angle_gamma   90.00
#
_symmetry.space_group_name_H-M   'P 1'
#
loop_
_entity.id
_entity.type
_entity.pdbx_description
1 polymer ?
#
loop_
_entity_poly.entity_id
_entity_poly.type
_entity_poly.pdbx_seq_one_letter_code
_entity_poly.pdbx_strand_id
1 'polypeptide(L)'
;DSSVTSTICALTGKKTIVLLMPIKQMKDQQDLSLKHQEWLKNKFKNVESHLIILDNLFKSFKVSLSEFDNEHGLANSRARLRMTTLYQVAASNNGIVVGTGNKIEDFGVGFYTKYGDGGVDISPIADCTKSQVWEMGKNLGRVPGEERFRRWSVSRPRTR
;
A
#
# COMPACT_ATOMS: atom_id res chain seq x y z
N ASP A 1 0.68 7.16 -2.95
CA ASP A 1 0.26 6.15 -3.92
C ASP A 1 -0.97 5.39 -3.41
N SER A 2 -0.85 4.59 -2.36
CA SER A 2 -1.98 3.80 -1.83
C SER A 2 -3.22 4.64 -1.46
N SER A 3 -3.02 5.84 -0.91
CA SER A 3 -4.12 6.74 -0.58
C SER A 3 -4.82 7.28 -1.83
N VAL A 4 -4.08 7.59 -2.88
CA VAL A 4 -4.65 8.02 -4.16
C VAL A 4 -5.40 6.88 -4.81
N THR A 5 -4.78 5.70 -4.91
CA THR A 5 -5.39 4.50 -5.49
C THR A 5 -6.70 4.12 -4.79
N SER A 6 -6.70 4.04 -3.45
CA SER A 6 -7.91 3.69 -2.69
C SER A 6 -9.03 4.73 -2.86
N THR A 7 -8.67 6.02 -3.00
CA THR A 7 -9.65 7.08 -3.28
C THR A 7 -10.23 6.95 -4.69
N ILE A 8 -9.41 6.65 -5.69
CA ILE A 8 -9.87 6.41 -7.07
C ILE A 8 -10.82 5.21 -7.09
N CYS A 9 -10.48 4.11 -6.42
CA CYS A 9 -11.37 2.95 -6.30
C CYS A 9 -12.71 3.33 -5.66
N ALA A 10 -12.70 4.09 -4.57
CA ALA A 10 -13.91 4.55 -3.90
C ALA A 10 -14.80 5.41 -4.80
N LEU A 11 -14.20 6.27 -5.64
CA LEU A 11 -14.92 7.12 -6.60
C LEU A 11 -15.66 6.34 -7.68
N THR A 12 -15.28 5.10 -7.97
CA THR A 12 -15.99 4.25 -8.93
C THR A 12 -17.41 3.88 -8.48
N GLY A 13 -17.75 4.07 -7.20
CA GLY A 13 -19.00 3.62 -6.60
C GLY A 13 -19.07 2.11 -6.35
N LYS A 14 -18.06 1.33 -6.79
CA LYS A 14 -17.98 -0.11 -6.54
C LYS A 14 -17.55 -0.38 -5.10
N LYS A 15 -17.99 -1.52 -4.52
CA LYS A 15 -17.50 -1.95 -3.21
C LYS A 15 -15.99 -1.94 -3.19
N THR A 16 -15.41 -1.18 -2.28
CA THR A 16 -13.97 -1.01 -2.11
C THR A 16 -13.57 -1.44 -0.72
N ILE A 17 -12.70 -2.43 -0.60
CA ILE A 17 -12.17 -2.93 0.67
C ILE A 17 -10.74 -2.46 0.80
N VAL A 18 -10.45 -1.72 1.88
CA VAL A 18 -9.09 -1.26 2.19
C VAL A 18 -8.55 -2.00 3.40
N LEU A 19 -7.34 -2.54 3.28
CA LEU A 19 -6.71 -3.35 4.32
C LEU A 19 -5.51 -2.61 4.92
N LEU A 20 -5.46 -2.56 6.25
CA LEU A 20 -4.26 -2.20 7.00
C LEU A 20 -3.63 -3.49 7.54
N MET A 21 -2.43 -3.81 7.07
CA MET A 21 -1.74 -5.07 7.34
C MET A 21 -0.36 -4.81 7.97
N PRO A 22 -0.29 -4.39 9.23
CA PRO A 22 1.00 -4.13 9.88
C PRO A 22 1.82 -5.41 10.03
N ILE A 23 3.12 -5.30 9.75
CA ILE A 23 4.16 -6.28 10.09
C ILE A 23 5.34 -5.48 10.62
N LYS A 24 5.55 -5.46 11.92
CA LYS A 24 6.60 -4.68 12.60
C LYS A 24 6.65 -3.21 12.14
N GLN A 25 5.49 -2.61 11.95
CA GLN A 25 5.38 -1.25 11.44
C GLN A 25 5.49 -0.23 12.56
N MET A 26 6.12 0.93 12.28
CA MET A 26 6.18 2.03 13.25
C MET A 26 4.80 2.63 13.49
N LYS A 27 4.48 3.00 14.72
CA LYS A 27 3.17 3.57 15.13
C LYS A 27 2.73 4.74 14.24
N ASP A 28 3.62 5.67 13.94
CA ASP A 28 3.30 6.84 13.12
C ASP A 28 2.76 6.50 11.73
N GLN A 29 3.29 5.44 11.11
CA GLN A 29 2.83 4.99 9.79
C GLN A 29 1.46 4.32 9.88
N GLN A 30 1.24 3.58 10.96
CA GLN A 30 -0.05 2.94 11.25
C GLN A 30 -1.13 4.00 11.49
N ASP A 31 -0.85 5.04 12.30
CA ASP A 31 -1.78 6.13 12.60
C ASP A 31 -2.20 6.90 11.35
N LEU A 32 -1.26 7.18 10.43
CA LEU A 32 -1.59 7.81 9.15
C LEU A 32 -2.50 6.95 8.28
N SER A 33 -2.25 5.66 8.25
CA SER A 33 -3.07 4.72 7.49
C SER A 33 -4.48 4.61 8.06
N LEU A 34 -4.61 4.58 9.39
CA LEU A 34 -5.91 4.59 10.08
C LEU A 34 -6.70 5.88 9.79
N LYS A 35 -6.07 7.05 9.91
CA LYS A 35 -6.68 8.35 9.57
C LYS A 35 -7.19 8.38 8.14
N HIS A 36 -6.43 7.83 7.19
CA HIS A 36 -6.87 7.75 5.80
C HIS A 36 -8.07 6.81 5.62
N GLN A 37 -8.07 5.65 6.27
CA GLN A 37 -9.21 4.71 6.24
C GLN A 37 -10.48 5.34 6.83
N GLU A 38 -10.37 6.03 7.95
CA GLU A 38 -11.50 6.76 8.56
C GLU A 38 -12.02 7.84 7.63
N TRP A 39 -11.13 8.63 7.02
CA TRP A 39 -11.51 9.64 6.06
C TRP A 39 -12.24 9.05 4.84
N LEU A 40 -11.77 7.93 4.29
CA LEU A 40 -12.43 7.23 3.18
C LEU A 40 -13.82 6.75 3.57
N LYS A 41 -13.97 6.09 4.71
CA LYS A 41 -15.27 5.58 5.20
C LYS A 41 -16.28 6.70 5.44
N ASN A 42 -15.82 7.83 5.96
CA ASN A 42 -16.69 8.99 6.21
C ASN A 42 -17.13 9.67 4.91
N LYS A 43 -16.30 9.64 3.87
CA LYS A 43 -16.56 10.28 2.59
C LYS A 43 -17.32 9.40 1.61
N PHE A 44 -17.12 8.07 1.65
CA PHE A 44 -17.65 7.12 0.67
C PHE A 44 -18.39 5.97 1.35
N LYS A 45 -19.68 5.81 1.01
CA LYS A 45 -20.53 4.74 1.59
C LYS A 45 -20.18 3.32 1.09
N ASN A 46 -19.47 3.22 -0.01
CA ASN A 46 -19.05 1.96 -0.64
C ASN A 46 -17.68 1.46 -0.16
N VAL A 47 -17.11 2.07 0.88
CA VAL A 47 -15.81 1.69 1.43
C VAL A 47 -15.95 0.91 2.73
N GLU A 48 -15.32 -0.25 2.78
CA GLU A 48 -15.09 -1.04 3.99
C GLU A 48 -13.60 -1.02 4.34
N SER A 49 -13.26 -1.00 5.63
CA SER A 49 -11.86 -1.06 6.07
C SER A 49 -11.65 -2.12 7.13
N HIS A 50 -10.53 -2.85 7.03
CA HIS A 50 -10.16 -3.88 7.99
C HIS A 50 -8.71 -3.72 8.42
N LEU A 51 -8.46 -4.01 9.70
CA LEU A 51 -7.12 -4.16 10.27
C LEU A 51 -6.83 -5.66 10.40
N ILE A 52 -5.81 -6.14 9.69
CA ILE A 52 -5.36 -7.53 9.74
C ILE A 52 -3.92 -7.55 10.21
N ILE A 53 -3.71 -7.91 11.49
CA ILE A 53 -2.38 -7.95 12.10
C ILE A 53 -1.65 -9.21 11.64
N LEU A 54 -0.57 -9.04 10.88
CA LEU A 54 0.22 -10.14 10.32
C LEU A 54 1.51 -10.44 11.11
N ASP A 55 1.73 -9.79 12.26
CA ASP A 55 2.96 -9.95 13.05
C ASP A 55 3.21 -11.40 13.47
N ASN A 56 2.19 -12.08 14.00
CA ASN A 56 2.34 -13.46 14.45
C ASN A 56 2.59 -14.43 13.28
N LEU A 57 1.92 -14.21 12.14
CA LEU A 57 2.14 -14.99 10.93
C LEU A 57 3.59 -14.82 10.44
N PHE A 58 4.06 -13.57 10.38
CA PHE A 58 5.44 -13.30 9.96
C PHE A 58 6.47 -13.83 10.96
N LYS A 59 6.18 -13.80 12.26
CA LYS A 59 7.05 -14.38 13.29
C LYS A 59 7.19 -15.90 13.09
N SER A 60 6.07 -16.60 12.89
CA SER A 60 6.08 -18.05 12.63
C SER A 60 6.84 -18.39 11.34
N PHE A 61 6.60 -17.61 10.28
CA PHE A 61 7.33 -17.73 9.01
C PHE A 61 8.85 -17.60 9.21
N LYS A 62 9.29 -16.57 9.96
CA LYS A 62 10.71 -16.35 10.25
C LYS A 62 11.31 -17.49 11.07
N VAL A 63 10.61 -18.04 12.06
CA VAL A 63 11.07 -19.17 12.87
C VAL A 63 11.25 -20.43 12.01
N SER A 64 10.29 -20.70 11.12
CA SER A 64 10.36 -21.88 10.22
C SER A 64 11.51 -21.81 9.21
N LEU A 65 12.02 -20.63 8.94
CA LEU A 65 13.08 -20.37 7.97
C LEU A 65 14.33 -19.76 8.62
N SER A 66 14.61 -20.12 9.88
CA SER A 66 15.71 -19.53 10.66
C SER A 66 17.09 -19.72 10.04
N GLU A 67 17.30 -20.80 9.30
CA GLU A 67 18.55 -21.06 8.56
C GLU A 67 18.75 -20.14 7.33
N PHE A 68 17.68 -19.48 6.87
CA PHE A 68 17.65 -18.60 5.71
C PHE A 68 17.37 -17.14 6.10
N ASP A 69 17.79 -16.72 7.30
CA ASP A 69 17.53 -15.39 7.85
C ASP A 69 18.37 -14.32 7.13
N ASN A 70 17.75 -13.72 6.10
CA ASN A 70 18.32 -12.64 5.32
C ASN A 70 17.33 -11.45 5.30
N GLU A 71 17.79 -10.27 5.71
CA GLU A 71 16.91 -9.08 5.85
C GLU A 71 16.22 -8.68 4.55
N HIS A 72 16.93 -8.73 3.42
CA HIS A 72 16.36 -8.41 2.12
C HIS A 72 15.29 -9.45 1.71
N GLY A 73 15.58 -10.73 1.90
CA GLY A 73 14.63 -11.82 1.67
C GLY A 73 13.38 -11.68 2.55
N LEU A 74 13.56 -11.37 3.84
CA LEU A 74 12.47 -11.14 4.78
C LEU A 74 11.64 -9.89 4.43
N ALA A 75 12.26 -8.83 3.90
CA ALA A 75 11.52 -7.65 3.42
C ALA A 75 10.58 -8.02 2.27
N ASN A 76 11.08 -8.77 1.29
CA ASN A 76 10.27 -9.29 0.18
C ASN A 76 9.18 -10.26 0.66
N SER A 77 9.47 -11.10 1.66
CA SER A 77 8.49 -12.01 2.24
C SER A 77 7.34 -11.27 2.93
N ARG A 78 7.61 -10.14 3.60
CA ARG A 78 6.53 -9.28 4.13
C ARG A 78 5.60 -8.77 3.03
N ALA A 79 6.13 -8.33 1.90
CA ALA A 79 5.32 -7.89 0.76
C ALA A 79 4.48 -9.04 0.20
N ARG A 80 5.05 -10.26 0.08
CA ARG A 80 4.34 -11.44 -0.41
C ARG A 80 3.24 -11.92 0.55
N LEU A 81 3.45 -11.86 1.86
CA LEU A 81 2.40 -12.17 2.84
C LEU A 81 1.22 -11.20 2.75
N ARG A 82 1.48 -9.92 2.53
CA ARG A 82 0.41 -8.94 2.27
C ARG A 82 -0.32 -9.25 0.98
N MET A 83 0.39 -9.56 -0.09
CA MET A 83 -0.22 -9.95 -1.38
C MET A 83 -1.15 -11.16 -1.21
N THR A 84 -0.68 -12.24 -0.58
CA THR A 84 -1.50 -13.42 -0.32
C THR A 84 -2.76 -13.08 0.48
N THR A 85 -2.65 -12.20 1.49
CA THR A 85 -3.78 -11.74 2.29
C THR A 85 -4.78 -10.93 1.44
N LEU A 86 -4.29 -10.05 0.56
CA LEU A 86 -5.14 -9.29 -0.37
C LEU A 86 -5.94 -10.22 -1.29
N TYR A 87 -5.28 -11.20 -1.90
CA TYR A 87 -5.95 -12.17 -2.78
C TYR A 87 -6.96 -13.05 -2.03
N GLN A 88 -6.66 -13.46 -0.79
CA GLN A 88 -7.62 -14.20 0.03
C GLN A 88 -8.88 -13.37 0.30
N VAL A 89 -8.73 -12.09 0.65
CA VAL A 89 -9.88 -11.19 0.88
C VAL A 89 -10.61 -10.91 -0.43
N ALA A 90 -9.91 -10.68 -1.53
CA ALA A 90 -10.50 -10.43 -2.84
C ALA A 90 -11.34 -11.65 -3.29
N ALA A 91 -10.79 -12.85 -3.23
CA ALA A 91 -11.51 -14.08 -3.58
C ALA A 91 -12.77 -14.29 -2.73
N SER A 92 -12.70 -14.01 -1.42
CA SER A 92 -13.86 -14.11 -0.52
C SER A 92 -14.97 -13.09 -0.79
N ASN A 93 -14.68 -12.05 -1.57
CA ASN A 93 -15.62 -10.97 -1.89
C ASN A 93 -15.92 -10.86 -3.40
N ASN A 94 -15.55 -11.86 -4.21
CA ASN A 94 -15.64 -11.83 -5.67
C ASN A 94 -15.01 -10.55 -6.26
N GLY A 95 -13.90 -10.12 -5.71
CA GLY A 95 -13.19 -8.91 -6.04
C GLY A 95 -11.85 -9.15 -6.73
N ILE A 96 -11.18 -8.07 -7.08
CA ILE A 96 -9.84 -8.04 -7.66
C ILE A 96 -8.90 -7.25 -6.75
N VAL A 97 -7.60 -7.51 -6.88
CA VAL A 97 -6.54 -6.79 -6.17
C VAL A 97 -6.07 -5.61 -7.00
N VAL A 98 -6.13 -4.41 -6.41
CA VAL A 98 -5.71 -3.16 -7.04
C VAL A 98 -4.34 -2.74 -6.52
N GLY A 99 -3.38 -2.63 -7.43
CA GLY A 99 -2.01 -2.20 -7.15
C GLY A 99 -1.86 -0.71 -6.93
N THR A 100 -0.82 -0.34 -6.22
CA THR A 100 -0.50 1.04 -5.83
C THR A 100 0.83 1.53 -6.39
N GLY A 101 1.46 0.76 -7.27
CA GLY A 101 2.71 1.10 -7.93
C GLY A 101 2.53 2.22 -8.95
N ASN A 102 3.51 3.10 -9.06
CA ASN A 102 3.56 4.17 -10.03
C ASN A 102 4.71 3.95 -11.03
N LYS A 103 4.66 4.69 -12.13
CA LYS A 103 5.61 4.56 -13.25
C LYS A 103 7.07 4.64 -12.83
N ILE A 104 7.40 5.54 -11.91
CA ILE A 104 8.79 5.77 -11.51
C ILE A 104 9.31 4.65 -10.62
N GLU A 105 8.49 4.18 -9.67
CA GLU A 105 8.87 3.13 -8.75
C GLU A 105 8.98 1.78 -9.47
N ASP A 106 7.98 1.41 -10.26
CA ASP A 106 7.89 0.08 -10.86
C ASP A 106 8.76 -0.04 -12.14
N PHE A 107 8.62 0.89 -13.07
CA PHE A 107 9.28 0.80 -14.38
C PHE A 107 10.57 1.64 -14.47
N GLY A 108 10.66 2.74 -13.71
CA GLY A 108 11.86 3.59 -13.72
C GLY A 108 12.98 3.03 -12.87
N VAL A 109 12.68 2.62 -11.64
CA VAL A 109 13.66 2.13 -10.65
C VAL A 109 13.61 0.61 -10.48
N GLY A 110 12.47 -0.02 -10.75
CA GLY A 110 12.23 -1.43 -10.50
C GLY A 110 12.11 -1.74 -8.99
N PHE A 111 11.61 -0.79 -8.21
CA PHE A 111 11.48 -0.93 -6.77
C PHE A 111 10.14 -1.55 -6.39
N TYR A 112 9.99 -2.83 -6.65
CA TYR A 112 8.85 -3.63 -6.24
C TYR A 112 9.28 -5.08 -5.95
N THR A 113 8.47 -5.79 -5.21
CA THR A 113 8.67 -7.22 -4.95
C THR A 113 7.84 -8.05 -5.92
N LYS A 114 8.52 -8.85 -6.76
CA LYS A 114 7.85 -9.81 -7.64
C LYS A 114 6.99 -10.76 -6.80
N TYR A 115 5.71 -10.91 -7.17
CA TYR A 115 4.72 -11.67 -6.40
C TYR A 115 4.46 -11.13 -4.98
N GLY A 116 4.78 -9.86 -4.74
CA GLY A 116 4.42 -9.10 -3.54
C GLY A 116 3.55 -7.92 -3.94
N ASP A 117 4.03 -6.70 -3.70
CA ASP A 117 3.37 -5.47 -4.13
C ASP A 117 3.24 -5.32 -5.66
N GLY A 118 4.10 -6.02 -6.45
CA GLY A 118 3.93 -6.15 -7.90
C GLY A 118 2.95 -7.24 -8.34
N GLY A 119 2.42 -8.06 -7.43
CA GLY A 119 1.44 -9.11 -7.73
C GLY A 119 0.02 -8.58 -7.55
N VAL A 120 -0.56 -8.02 -8.61
CA VAL A 120 -1.88 -7.35 -8.60
C VAL A 120 -2.61 -7.62 -9.90
N ASP A 121 -3.95 -7.45 -9.90
CA ASP A 121 -4.77 -7.67 -11.09
C ASP A 121 -4.83 -6.42 -11.98
N ILE A 122 -4.86 -5.23 -11.38
CA ILE A 122 -4.84 -3.94 -12.09
C ILE A 122 -3.98 -2.92 -11.34
N SER A 123 -3.41 -1.96 -12.07
CA SER A 123 -2.55 -0.89 -11.53
C SER A 123 -2.99 0.47 -12.06
N PRO A 124 -3.96 1.15 -11.43
CA PRO A 124 -4.59 2.37 -11.96
C PRO A 124 -3.64 3.56 -12.14
N ILE A 125 -2.53 3.59 -11.42
CA ILE A 125 -1.54 4.69 -11.46
C ILE A 125 -0.18 4.26 -12.03
N ALA A 126 -0.10 3.07 -12.66
CA ALA A 126 1.15 2.52 -13.19
C ALA A 126 1.82 3.42 -14.24
N ASP A 127 1.03 4.12 -15.06
CA ASP A 127 1.53 5.05 -16.09
C ASP A 127 1.77 6.49 -15.57
N CYS A 128 1.45 6.75 -14.30
CA CYS A 128 1.58 8.07 -13.69
C CYS A 128 2.97 8.27 -13.08
N THR A 129 3.57 9.43 -13.35
CA THR A 129 4.78 9.86 -12.65
C THR A 129 4.45 10.22 -11.20
N LYS A 130 5.45 10.26 -10.33
CA LYS A 130 5.26 10.61 -8.91
C LYS A 130 4.64 12.01 -8.72
N SER A 131 5.02 12.98 -9.55
CA SER A 131 4.44 14.33 -9.55
C SER A 131 2.97 14.33 -9.94
N GLN A 132 2.58 13.55 -10.95
CA GLN A 132 1.17 13.38 -11.33
C GLN A 132 0.34 12.73 -10.21
N VAL A 133 0.87 11.70 -9.53
CA VAL A 133 0.20 11.09 -8.38
C VAL A 133 0.01 12.09 -7.24
N TRP A 134 0.97 12.97 -7.00
CA TRP A 134 0.82 14.04 -6.00
C TRP A 134 -0.24 15.08 -6.39
N GLU A 135 -0.28 15.45 -7.67
CA GLU A 135 -1.29 16.38 -8.18
C GLU A 135 -2.70 15.78 -8.07
N MET A 136 -2.86 14.50 -8.44
CA MET A 136 -4.12 13.77 -8.21
C MET A 136 -4.52 13.77 -6.73
N GLY A 137 -3.58 13.50 -5.82
CA GLY A 137 -3.83 13.53 -4.38
C GLY A 137 -4.36 14.88 -3.89
N LYS A 138 -3.82 15.99 -4.40
CA LYS A 138 -4.31 17.35 -4.10
C LYS A 138 -5.72 17.58 -4.61
N ASN A 139 -6.01 17.15 -5.84
CA ASN A 139 -7.30 17.37 -6.50
C ASN A 139 -8.41 16.47 -5.91
N LEU A 140 -8.08 15.31 -5.38
CA LEU A 140 -9.02 14.40 -4.71
C LEU A 140 -9.46 14.90 -3.31
N GLY A 141 -8.91 16.00 -2.87
CA GLY A 141 -9.07 16.55 -1.53
C GLY A 141 -7.90 16.14 -0.64
N ARG A 142 -7.68 16.85 0.48
CA ARG A 142 -6.56 16.57 1.39
C ARG A 142 -6.62 15.12 1.89
N VAL A 143 -5.89 14.26 1.20
CA VAL A 143 -5.69 12.88 1.63
C VAL A 143 -4.79 12.94 2.86
N PRO A 144 -5.21 12.43 4.04
CA PRO A 144 -4.38 12.44 5.24
C PRO A 144 -2.99 11.85 4.96
N GLY A 145 -1.94 12.57 5.33
CA GLY A 145 -0.55 12.17 5.09
C GLY A 145 0.21 12.98 4.02
N GLU A 146 -0.43 13.91 3.33
CA GLU A 146 0.20 14.74 2.29
C GLU A 146 1.35 15.61 2.83
N GLU A 147 1.26 16.07 4.07
CA GLU A 147 2.28 16.91 4.71
C GLU A 147 3.63 16.18 4.89
N ARG A 148 3.63 14.87 5.01
CA ARG A 148 4.83 14.05 5.17
C ARG A 148 5.60 13.93 3.85
N PHE A 149 4.92 13.99 2.70
CA PHE A 149 5.55 13.95 1.38
C PHE A 149 6.36 15.21 1.08
N ARG A 150 5.94 16.38 1.54
CA ARG A 150 6.72 17.62 1.42
C ARG A 150 8.05 17.54 2.17
N ARG A 151 8.09 16.88 3.32
CA ARG A 151 9.32 16.70 4.12
C ARG A 151 10.33 15.77 3.44
N TRP A 152 9.86 14.77 2.70
CA TRP A 152 10.72 13.77 2.06
C TRP A 152 11.39 14.30 0.79
N SER A 153 10.73 15.19 0.05
CA SER A 153 11.28 15.80 -1.16
C SER A 153 12.34 16.88 -0.88
N VAL A 154 12.35 17.44 0.34
CA VAL A 154 13.29 18.52 0.74
C VAL A 154 14.54 17.97 1.45
N SER A 155 14.51 16.75 1.99
CA SER A 155 15.56 16.23 2.89
C SER A 155 16.56 15.25 2.27
N ARG A 156 16.54 15.00 0.95
CA ARG A 156 17.61 14.23 0.32
C ARG A 156 18.77 15.13 -0.06
N PRO A 157 19.97 14.97 0.56
CA PRO A 157 21.18 15.56 -0.02
C PRO A 157 21.37 14.96 -1.41
N ARG A 158 21.60 15.81 -2.40
CA ARG A 158 22.07 15.37 -3.72
C ARG A 158 23.45 14.75 -3.51
N THR A 159 23.52 13.44 -3.40
CA THR A 159 24.80 12.74 -3.58
C THR A 159 25.15 12.83 -5.06
N ARG A 160 26.28 13.49 -5.31
CA ARG A 160 26.96 13.51 -6.61
C ARG A 160 27.50 12.13 -6.95
#